data_991081398a157b5095d3eb177f0f53d8
#
_entry.id   991081398a157b5095d3eb177f0f53d8
#
_cell.length_a   1.000
_cell.length_b   1.000
_cell.length_c   1.000
_cell.angle_alpha   90.00
_cell.angle_beta   90.00
_cell.angle_gamma   90.00
#
_symmetry.space_group_name_H-M   'P 1'
#
loop_
_entity.id
_entity.type
_entity.pdbx_description
1 polymer ?
#
loop_
_entity_poly.entity_id
_entity_poly.type
_entity_poly.pdbx_seq_one_letter_code
_entity_poly.pdbx_strand_id
1 'polypeptide(L)'
;MEKETITMKKTTMWQIATGVLALLLIISIFTGGFGRSDGATVVNNDENQGNEIPTGIANVNAEDYTDDDPVLGKNNAPLTIIEFSDFQCPYCKRFRDQTFDLIKENYIDTGKVKLVYRDFPLSSIHPMAQKAAEAAECADEQEKFWDYHDKIYAGQSSLSIDSLKQWASELKLNTDKFNSCLDSGKYADEVSNDLNDATKSGGSGTPYFLVGEIPISGAYPFDDPRLEIDFKRAIESQL
;
A
#
# COMPACT_ATOMS: atom_id res chain seq x y z
N MET A 1 14.21 35.58 59.20
CA MET A 1 12.99 35.25 58.40
C MET A 1 13.22 33.88 57.77
N GLU A 2 12.67 32.86 58.41
CA GLU A 2 12.75 31.46 57.95
C GLU A 2 11.73 31.25 56.85
N LYS A 3 12.17 30.74 55.72
CA LYS A 3 11.27 30.38 54.60
C LYS A 3 10.69 29.00 54.90
N GLU A 4 9.39 28.94 55.29
CA GLU A 4 8.65 27.69 55.37
C GLU A 4 8.49 27.11 53.95
N THR A 5 9.12 25.98 53.71
CA THR A 5 8.94 25.18 52.48
C THR A 5 7.77 24.22 52.71
N ILE A 6 6.64 24.46 52.04
CA ILE A 6 5.47 23.60 52.08
C ILE A 6 5.74 22.36 51.17
N THR A 7 6.01 21.20 51.78
CA THR A 7 6.14 19.91 51.06
C THR A 7 4.77 19.28 50.96
N MET A 8 4.19 19.35 49.75
CA MET A 8 2.92 18.66 49.45
C MET A 8 3.18 17.17 49.13
N LYS A 9 2.39 16.26 49.70
CA LYS A 9 2.45 14.83 49.37
C LYS A 9 2.01 14.57 47.94
N LYS A 10 2.71 13.67 47.26
CA LYS A 10 2.42 13.29 45.83
C LYS A 10 0.96 12.95 45.55
N THR A 11 0.25 12.36 46.53
CA THR A 11 -1.17 12.01 46.44
C THR A 11 -2.08 13.26 46.39
N THR A 12 -1.73 14.33 47.09
CA THR A 12 -2.48 15.59 47.10
C THR A 12 -2.35 16.35 45.79
N MET A 13 -1.17 16.30 45.15
CA MET A 13 -0.94 16.87 43.82
C MET A 13 -1.80 16.21 42.75
N TRP A 14 -1.92 14.87 42.78
CA TRP A 14 -2.75 14.11 41.84
C TRP A 14 -4.25 14.42 41.97
N GLN A 15 -4.76 14.57 43.20
CA GLN A 15 -6.16 14.91 43.47
C GLN A 15 -6.50 16.34 43.02
N ILE A 16 -5.56 17.29 43.12
CA ILE A 16 -5.75 18.67 42.64
C ILE A 16 -5.75 18.68 41.10
N ALA A 17 -4.84 17.92 40.45
CA ALA A 17 -4.77 17.86 39.00
C ALA A 17 -6.03 17.23 38.35
N THR A 18 -6.59 16.16 38.95
CA THR A 18 -7.84 15.55 38.49
C THR A 18 -9.05 16.45 38.71
N GLY A 19 -9.08 17.18 39.82
CA GLY A 19 -10.16 18.15 40.12
C GLY A 19 -10.21 19.32 39.12
N VAL A 20 -9.05 19.86 38.77
CA VAL A 20 -8.93 20.96 37.79
C VAL A 20 -9.31 20.49 36.37
N LEU A 21 -8.92 19.28 35.95
CA LEU A 21 -9.31 18.71 34.65
C LEU A 21 -10.84 18.51 34.56
N ALA A 22 -11.47 18.00 35.62
CA ALA A 22 -12.91 17.82 35.65
C ALA A 22 -13.68 19.16 35.59
N LEU A 23 -13.19 20.20 36.25
CA LEU A 23 -13.77 21.53 36.19
C LEU A 23 -13.64 22.19 34.81
N LEU A 24 -12.51 22.00 34.11
CA LEU A 24 -12.34 22.49 32.75
C LEU A 24 -13.25 21.78 31.76
N LEU A 25 -13.49 20.46 31.92
CA LEU A 25 -14.42 19.70 31.11
C LEU A 25 -15.89 20.18 31.30
N ILE A 26 -16.31 20.46 32.54
CA ILE A 26 -17.63 20.97 32.83
C ILE A 26 -17.83 22.39 32.26
N ILE A 27 -16.84 23.26 32.34
CA ILE A 27 -16.89 24.61 31.76
C ILE A 27 -17.00 24.51 30.22
N SER A 28 -16.27 23.59 29.58
CA SER A 28 -16.35 23.37 28.12
C SER A 28 -17.74 22.93 27.65
N ILE A 29 -18.44 22.12 28.45
CA ILE A 29 -19.82 21.68 28.14
C ILE A 29 -20.83 22.83 28.29
N PHE A 30 -20.68 23.70 29.31
CA PHE A 30 -21.60 24.79 29.58
C PHE A 30 -21.36 26.07 28.77
N THR A 31 -20.15 26.29 28.24
CA THR A 31 -19.82 27.49 27.45
C THR A 31 -19.98 27.31 25.94
N GLY A 32 -20.53 26.19 25.48
CA GLY A 32 -20.83 25.99 24.05
C GLY A 32 -19.60 25.93 23.13
N GLY A 33 -18.46 25.44 23.62
CA GLY A 33 -17.19 25.40 22.93
C GLY A 33 -17.08 24.40 21.75
N PHE A 34 -18.20 23.94 21.20
CA PHE A 34 -18.28 23.30 19.88
C PHE A 34 -19.05 24.23 18.95
N GLY A 35 -18.34 24.88 18.08
CA GLY A 35 -18.90 25.76 17.06
C GLY A 35 -19.97 25.03 16.24
N ARG A 36 -21.17 25.57 16.27
CA ARG A 36 -22.28 25.15 15.43
C ARG A 36 -22.08 25.79 14.07
N SER A 37 -21.71 25.00 13.07
CA SER A 37 -21.76 25.44 11.66
C SER A 37 -23.20 25.29 11.20
N ASP A 38 -23.92 26.41 11.13
CA ASP A 38 -25.21 26.49 10.45
C ASP A 38 -24.96 26.53 8.94
N GLY A 39 -25.62 25.66 8.22
CA GLY A 39 -25.65 25.74 6.76
C GLY A 39 -25.63 24.39 6.01
N ALA A 40 -26.54 23.47 6.34
CA ALA A 40 -26.86 22.38 5.43
C ALA A 40 -28.18 22.69 4.71
N THR A 41 -28.10 23.12 3.47
CA THR A 41 -29.22 23.12 2.53
C THR A 41 -29.59 21.66 2.24
N VAL A 42 -30.80 21.26 2.60
CA VAL A 42 -31.39 19.98 2.21
C VAL A 42 -31.69 20.04 0.71
N VAL A 43 -30.93 19.33 -0.07
CA VAL A 43 -31.26 19.01 -1.46
C VAL A 43 -31.98 17.66 -1.46
N ASN A 44 -33.25 17.66 -1.82
CA ASN A 44 -34.00 16.44 -2.08
C ASN A 44 -33.46 15.84 -3.38
N ASN A 45 -32.87 14.64 -3.28
CA ASN A 45 -32.52 13.87 -4.44
C ASN A 45 -33.50 12.72 -4.61
N ASP A 46 -34.09 12.71 -5.79
CA ASP A 46 -34.91 11.62 -6.30
C ASP A 46 -34.14 10.31 -6.35
N GLU A 47 -34.89 9.24 -6.13
CA GLU A 47 -34.46 7.85 -6.13
C GLU A 47 -33.86 7.44 -7.49
N ASN A 48 -32.54 7.24 -7.54
CA ASN A 48 -31.91 6.28 -8.45
C ASN A 48 -30.71 5.65 -7.72
N GLN A 49 -30.95 4.57 -6.98
CA GLN A 49 -29.89 3.79 -6.32
C GLN A 49 -29.21 2.90 -7.38
N GLY A 50 -28.31 3.52 -8.14
CA GLY A 50 -27.19 2.81 -8.73
C GLY A 50 -26.13 2.62 -7.64
N ASN A 51 -25.58 1.42 -7.48
CA ASN A 51 -24.49 1.10 -6.55
C ASN A 51 -23.30 2.04 -6.79
N GLU A 52 -23.22 3.16 -6.07
CA GLU A 52 -22.01 3.97 -6.04
C GLU A 52 -21.03 3.35 -5.03
N ILE A 53 -19.91 2.85 -5.56
CA ILE A 53 -18.72 2.53 -4.77
C ILE A 53 -18.31 3.81 -4.04
N PRO A 54 -17.96 3.78 -2.73
CA PRO A 54 -17.54 4.97 -2.00
C PRO A 54 -16.22 5.52 -2.59
N THR A 55 -16.31 6.37 -3.58
CA THR A 55 -15.17 7.03 -4.21
C THR A 55 -14.78 8.26 -3.41
N GLY A 56 -14.00 8.07 -2.35
CA GLY A 56 -13.38 9.17 -1.61
C GLY A 56 -12.16 9.79 -2.32
N ILE A 57 -11.78 9.29 -3.50
CA ILE A 57 -10.66 9.80 -4.30
C ILE A 57 -11.21 10.06 -5.70
N ALA A 58 -11.29 11.33 -6.11
CA ALA A 58 -11.76 11.71 -7.41
C ALA A 58 -10.79 11.24 -8.50
N ASN A 59 -11.29 10.42 -9.44
CA ASN A 59 -10.67 10.08 -10.73
C ASN A 59 -9.23 9.55 -10.66
N VAL A 60 -9.02 8.41 -9.98
CA VAL A 60 -7.76 7.65 -10.09
C VAL A 60 -7.90 6.67 -11.24
N ASN A 61 -6.99 6.71 -12.21
CA ASN A 61 -6.94 5.76 -13.32
C ASN A 61 -5.57 5.06 -13.30
N ALA A 62 -5.55 3.74 -13.41
CA ALA A 62 -4.32 2.94 -13.44
C ALA A 62 -3.35 3.39 -14.54
N GLU A 63 -3.85 3.82 -15.70
CA GLU A 63 -3.00 4.28 -16.80
C GLU A 63 -2.19 5.54 -16.46
N ASP A 64 -2.63 6.37 -15.52
CA ASP A 64 -1.91 7.57 -15.08
C ASP A 64 -0.67 7.25 -14.23
N TYR A 65 -0.52 6.00 -13.83
CA TYR A 65 0.57 5.49 -12.98
C TYR A 65 1.40 4.41 -13.68
N THR A 66 1.40 4.38 -15.00
CA THR A 66 2.27 3.53 -15.81
C THR A 66 3.44 4.33 -16.32
N ASP A 67 4.67 3.88 -16.10
CA ASP A 67 5.91 4.43 -16.66
C ASP A 67 6.86 3.31 -17.14
N ASP A 68 8.07 3.19 -16.61
CA ASP A 68 9.04 2.17 -17.02
C ASP A 68 9.07 0.92 -16.13
N ASP A 69 8.07 0.75 -15.28
CA ASP A 69 7.92 -0.37 -14.36
C ASP A 69 7.69 -1.73 -15.04
N PRO A 70 7.98 -2.84 -14.33
CA PRO A 70 7.81 -4.19 -14.86
C PRO A 70 6.36 -4.55 -15.19
N VAL A 71 6.11 -4.90 -16.44
CA VAL A 71 4.79 -5.29 -16.95
C VAL A 71 4.69 -6.81 -17.10
N LEU A 72 3.60 -7.40 -16.61
CA LEU A 72 3.19 -8.77 -16.90
C LEU A 72 1.98 -8.76 -17.83
N GLY A 73 2.09 -9.45 -18.95
CA GLY A 73 1.03 -9.55 -19.95
C GLY A 73 1.36 -8.79 -21.22
N LYS A 74 0.31 -8.48 -22.00
CA LYS A 74 0.48 -7.76 -23.28
C LYS A 74 0.36 -6.26 -23.04
N ASN A 75 1.30 -5.48 -23.57
CA ASN A 75 1.30 -4.01 -23.44
C ASN A 75 0.01 -3.36 -23.98
N ASN A 76 -0.67 -3.99 -24.94
CA ASN A 76 -1.92 -3.51 -25.52
C ASN A 76 -3.18 -4.18 -24.91
N ALA A 77 -3.07 -4.77 -23.72
CA ALA A 77 -4.22 -5.28 -23.00
C ALA A 77 -5.22 -4.14 -22.70
N PRO A 78 -6.54 -4.38 -22.83
CA PRO A 78 -7.54 -3.32 -22.67
C PRO A 78 -7.67 -2.81 -21.22
N LEU A 79 -7.23 -3.57 -20.23
CA LEU A 79 -7.31 -3.17 -18.82
C LEU A 79 -5.93 -3.27 -18.16
N THR A 80 -5.57 -2.22 -17.42
CA THR A 80 -4.37 -2.17 -16.59
C THR A 80 -4.71 -2.39 -15.12
N ILE A 81 -3.93 -3.23 -14.48
CA ILE A 81 -3.88 -3.34 -13.02
C ILE A 81 -2.51 -2.83 -12.58
N ILE A 82 -2.48 -1.85 -11.67
CA ILE A 82 -1.27 -1.47 -10.94
C ILE A 82 -1.30 -2.20 -9.60
N GLU A 83 -0.20 -2.85 -9.23
CA GLU A 83 0.03 -3.39 -7.90
C GLU A 83 1.13 -2.60 -7.21
N PHE A 84 0.80 -1.79 -6.21
CA PHE A 84 1.77 -1.19 -5.30
C PHE A 84 2.03 -2.15 -4.14
N SER A 85 3.25 -2.65 -4.05
CA SER A 85 3.54 -3.81 -3.22
C SER A 85 4.85 -3.70 -2.43
N ASP A 86 4.99 -4.54 -1.41
CA ASP A 86 6.14 -4.60 -0.52
C ASP A 86 6.57 -6.06 -0.35
N PHE A 87 7.77 -6.39 -0.81
CA PHE A 87 8.31 -7.74 -0.77
C PHE A 87 8.45 -8.34 0.63
N GLN A 88 8.44 -7.53 1.69
CA GLN A 88 8.48 -8.02 3.07
C GLN A 88 7.09 -8.07 3.72
N CYS A 89 6.07 -7.49 3.10
CA CYS A 89 4.71 -7.46 3.62
C CYS A 89 4.05 -8.85 3.57
N PRO A 90 3.53 -9.38 4.69
CA PRO A 90 2.86 -10.68 4.70
C PRO A 90 1.55 -10.69 3.91
N TYR A 91 0.89 -9.54 3.77
CA TYR A 91 -0.34 -9.42 2.97
C TYR A 91 -0.04 -9.42 1.47
N CYS A 92 1.08 -8.82 1.02
CA CYS A 92 1.53 -8.92 -0.38
C CYS A 92 1.87 -10.37 -0.72
N LYS A 93 2.58 -11.08 0.17
CA LYS A 93 2.79 -12.52 0.01
C LYS A 93 1.48 -13.30 -0.07
N ARG A 94 0.50 -12.98 0.77
CA ARG A 94 -0.82 -13.64 0.71
C ARG A 94 -1.51 -13.43 -0.63
N PHE A 95 -1.47 -12.21 -1.18
CA PHE A 95 -1.99 -11.93 -2.52
C PHE A 95 -1.26 -12.76 -3.58
N ARG A 96 0.09 -12.77 -3.57
CA ARG A 96 0.89 -13.58 -4.49
C ARG A 96 0.52 -15.07 -4.43
N ASP A 97 0.38 -15.61 -3.22
CA ASP A 97 0.15 -17.05 -3.01
C ASP A 97 -1.29 -17.49 -3.31
N GLN A 98 -2.28 -16.62 -3.19
CA GLN A 98 -3.69 -17.00 -3.22
C GLN A 98 -4.51 -16.40 -4.36
N THR A 99 -4.09 -15.27 -4.92
CA THR A 99 -4.90 -14.48 -5.85
C THR A 99 -4.20 -14.23 -7.19
N PHE A 100 -2.90 -13.94 -7.16
CA PHE A 100 -2.12 -13.55 -8.33
C PHE A 100 -2.21 -14.56 -9.48
N ASP A 101 -1.99 -15.86 -9.21
CA ASP A 101 -2.00 -16.88 -10.26
C ASP A 101 -3.39 -17.01 -10.90
N LEU A 102 -4.48 -16.80 -10.13
CA LEU A 102 -5.84 -16.82 -10.66
C LEU A 102 -6.10 -15.62 -11.59
N ILE A 103 -5.61 -14.44 -11.25
CA ILE A 103 -5.69 -13.25 -12.14
C ILE A 103 -4.86 -13.52 -13.40
N LYS A 104 -3.65 -14.05 -13.23
CA LYS A 104 -2.75 -14.36 -14.34
C LYS A 104 -3.39 -15.33 -15.34
N GLU A 105 -3.87 -16.46 -14.90
CA GLU A 105 -4.45 -17.50 -15.75
C GLU A 105 -5.75 -17.04 -16.44
N ASN A 106 -6.62 -16.33 -15.73
CA ASN A 106 -7.94 -15.97 -16.25
C ASN A 106 -7.94 -14.72 -17.13
N TYR A 107 -7.01 -13.79 -16.91
CA TYR A 107 -7.04 -12.47 -17.56
C TYR A 107 -5.73 -12.06 -18.22
N ILE A 108 -4.57 -12.23 -17.57
CA ILE A 108 -3.30 -11.77 -18.12
C ILE A 108 -2.85 -12.65 -19.29
N ASP A 109 -2.82 -13.97 -19.10
CA ASP A 109 -2.42 -14.93 -20.15
C ASP A 109 -3.40 -14.92 -21.34
N THR A 110 -4.65 -14.52 -21.11
CA THR A 110 -5.65 -14.35 -22.17
C THR A 110 -5.48 -13.03 -22.94
N GLY A 111 -4.67 -12.11 -22.41
CA GLY A 111 -4.41 -10.80 -23.00
C GLY A 111 -5.48 -9.75 -22.75
N LYS A 112 -6.36 -9.97 -21.78
CA LYS A 112 -7.40 -9.01 -21.35
C LYS A 112 -6.90 -7.99 -20.37
N VAL A 113 -5.89 -8.36 -19.58
CA VAL A 113 -5.30 -7.54 -18.51
C VAL A 113 -3.78 -7.50 -18.69
N LYS A 114 -3.17 -6.36 -18.41
CA LYS A 114 -1.75 -6.23 -18.04
C LYS A 114 -1.65 -5.86 -16.57
N LEU A 115 -0.63 -6.37 -15.89
CA LEU A 115 -0.31 -6.00 -14.52
C LEU A 115 1.02 -5.29 -14.51
N VAL A 116 1.08 -4.13 -13.88
CA VAL A 116 2.28 -3.33 -13.63
C VAL A 116 2.59 -3.42 -12.15
N TYR A 117 3.81 -3.79 -11.81
CA TYR A 117 4.26 -3.85 -10.43
C TYR A 117 4.98 -2.57 -10.07
N ARG A 118 4.62 -1.96 -8.95
CA ARG A 118 5.25 -0.76 -8.41
C ARG A 118 5.63 -0.94 -6.96
N ASP A 119 6.76 -0.37 -6.58
CA ASP A 119 7.33 -0.55 -5.25
C ASP A 119 6.65 0.36 -4.21
N PHE A 120 6.25 -0.23 -3.09
CA PHE A 120 5.73 0.50 -1.94
C PHE A 120 6.33 0.00 -0.63
N PRO A 121 7.65 0.14 -0.42
CA PRO A 121 8.32 -0.38 0.76
C PRO A 121 7.89 0.36 2.04
N LEU A 122 7.30 -0.35 3.00
CA LEU A 122 6.94 0.17 4.31
C LEU A 122 8.14 0.09 5.27
N SER A 123 9.24 0.76 4.94
CA SER A 123 10.55 0.65 5.60
C SER A 123 10.53 0.91 7.12
N SER A 124 9.51 1.61 7.63
CA SER A 124 9.33 1.83 9.07
C SER A 124 9.01 0.56 9.86
N ILE A 125 8.41 -0.44 9.23
CA ILE A 125 7.99 -1.72 9.83
C ILE A 125 8.60 -2.94 9.10
N HIS A 126 9.10 -2.76 7.90
CA HIS A 126 9.70 -3.78 7.04
C HIS A 126 11.13 -3.37 6.64
N PRO A 127 12.14 -3.64 7.49
CA PRO A 127 13.49 -3.07 7.33
C PRO A 127 14.23 -3.53 6.07
N MET A 128 13.79 -4.63 5.44
CA MET A 128 14.38 -5.13 4.18
C MET A 128 13.58 -4.77 2.94
N ALA A 129 12.41 -4.15 3.07
CA ALA A 129 11.50 -3.87 1.96
C ALA A 129 12.17 -3.02 0.87
N GLN A 130 12.82 -1.91 1.25
CA GLN A 130 13.54 -1.02 0.34
C GLN A 130 14.62 -1.79 -0.46
N LYS A 131 15.43 -2.62 0.21
CA LYS A 131 16.49 -3.37 -0.47
C LYS A 131 15.98 -4.53 -1.31
N ALA A 132 14.83 -5.10 -0.95
CA ALA A 132 14.17 -6.11 -1.77
C ALA A 132 13.59 -5.52 -3.05
N ALA A 133 13.00 -4.33 -2.99
CA ALA A 133 12.55 -3.52 -4.10
C ALA A 133 13.72 -3.21 -5.06
N GLU A 134 14.75 -2.53 -4.58
CA GLU A 134 15.96 -2.24 -5.38
C GLU A 134 16.59 -3.50 -6.01
N ALA A 135 16.51 -4.66 -5.34
CA ALA A 135 17.01 -5.92 -5.87
C ALA A 135 16.14 -6.45 -7.03
N ALA A 136 14.83 -6.27 -6.95
CA ALA A 136 13.92 -6.66 -8.03
C ALA A 136 14.15 -5.80 -9.27
N GLU A 137 14.34 -4.50 -9.11
CA GLU A 137 14.75 -3.58 -10.18
C GLU A 137 16.11 -3.95 -10.80
N CYS A 138 17.09 -4.34 -9.98
CA CYS A 138 18.37 -4.85 -10.49
C CYS A 138 18.23 -6.16 -11.28
N ALA A 139 17.21 -6.97 -11.00
CA ALA A 139 16.88 -8.15 -11.77
C ALA A 139 16.14 -7.80 -13.07
N ASP A 140 15.33 -6.73 -13.07
CA ASP A 140 14.65 -6.22 -14.25
C ASP A 140 15.61 -5.78 -15.34
N GLU A 141 16.72 -5.13 -14.99
CA GLU A 141 17.81 -4.81 -15.95
C GLU A 141 18.33 -6.02 -16.76
N GLN A 142 18.03 -7.23 -16.28
CA GLN A 142 18.43 -8.48 -16.90
C GLN A 142 17.21 -9.29 -17.41
N GLU A 143 16.06 -8.61 -17.55
CA GLU A 143 14.80 -9.21 -18.01
C GLU A 143 14.33 -10.37 -17.11
N LYS A 144 14.59 -10.24 -15.79
CA LYS A 144 14.31 -11.29 -14.79
C LYS A 144 13.47 -10.82 -13.62
N PHE A 145 12.73 -9.71 -13.78
CA PHE A 145 11.89 -9.19 -12.69
C PHE A 145 10.95 -10.26 -12.14
N TRP A 146 10.10 -10.84 -12.97
CA TRP A 146 9.04 -11.75 -12.51
C TRP A 146 9.59 -13.07 -11.92
N ASP A 147 10.66 -13.62 -12.48
CA ASP A 147 11.35 -14.76 -11.90
C ASP A 147 11.91 -14.42 -10.51
N TYR A 148 12.44 -13.21 -10.37
CA TYR A 148 13.03 -12.73 -9.13
C TYR A 148 11.98 -12.33 -8.09
N HIS A 149 10.89 -11.69 -8.51
CA HIS A 149 9.70 -11.40 -7.72
C HIS A 149 9.16 -12.67 -7.03
N ASP A 150 8.93 -13.73 -7.80
CA ASP A 150 8.45 -15.00 -7.26
C ASP A 150 9.45 -15.63 -6.27
N LYS A 151 10.74 -15.48 -6.58
CA LYS A 151 11.81 -15.97 -5.71
C LYS A 151 11.87 -15.25 -4.38
N ILE A 152 11.70 -13.92 -4.37
CA ILE A 152 11.65 -13.13 -3.12
C ILE A 152 10.46 -13.57 -2.27
N TYR A 153 9.26 -13.64 -2.84
CA TYR A 153 8.07 -14.05 -2.06
C TYR A 153 8.18 -15.48 -1.54
N ALA A 154 8.74 -16.41 -2.32
CA ALA A 154 9.00 -17.78 -1.86
C ALA A 154 9.96 -17.81 -0.67
N GLY A 155 10.98 -16.95 -0.67
CA GLY A 155 12.00 -16.84 0.37
C GLY A 155 11.76 -15.77 1.43
N GLN A 156 10.60 -15.10 1.47
CA GLN A 156 10.32 -13.90 2.25
C GLN A 156 10.74 -13.99 3.74
N SER A 157 10.56 -15.15 4.35
CA SER A 157 10.93 -15.38 5.77
C SER A 157 12.43 -15.33 6.06
N SER A 158 13.27 -15.44 5.02
CA SER A 158 14.73 -15.39 5.11
C SER A 158 15.34 -14.18 4.42
N LEU A 159 14.54 -13.14 4.20
CA LEU A 159 14.93 -11.94 3.46
C LEU A 159 16.10 -11.20 4.13
N SER A 160 17.20 -11.06 3.41
CA SER A 160 18.43 -10.40 3.79
C SER A 160 19.24 -10.01 2.56
N ILE A 161 20.24 -9.14 2.67
CA ILE A 161 21.14 -8.81 1.53
C ILE A 161 21.79 -10.07 0.97
N ASP A 162 22.24 -10.98 1.82
CA ASP A 162 22.89 -12.21 1.39
C ASP A 162 21.93 -13.12 0.62
N SER A 163 20.69 -13.29 1.10
CA SER A 163 19.69 -14.09 0.38
C SER A 163 19.29 -13.45 -0.95
N LEU A 164 19.16 -12.11 -1.03
CA LEU A 164 18.91 -11.41 -2.29
C LEU A 164 20.01 -11.70 -3.32
N LYS A 165 21.29 -11.59 -2.95
CA LYS A 165 22.42 -11.92 -3.84
C LYS A 165 22.48 -13.40 -4.21
N GLN A 166 22.16 -14.29 -3.26
CA GLN A 166 22.09 -15.72 -3.51
C GLN A 166 20.98 -16.05 -4.53
N TRP A 167 19.79 -15.48 -4.40
CA TRP A 167 18.68 -15.73 -5.32
C TRP A 167 18.98 -15.24 -6.74
N ALA A 168 19.68 -14.12 -6.89
CA ALA A 168 20.15 -13.67 -8.19
C ALA A 168 21.07 -14.72 -8.85
N SER A 169 21.98 -15.32 -8.08
CA SER A 169 22.84 -16.40 -8.56
C SER A 169 22.06 -17.66 -8.93
N GLU A 170 21.08 -18.06 -8.12
CA GLU A 170 20.21 -19.22 -8.36
C GLU A 170 19.39 -19.06 -9.66
N LEU A 171 18.96 -17.83 -9.97
CA LEU A 171 18.25 -17.47 -11.19
C LEU A 171 19.19 -17.22 -12.38
N LYS A 172 20.50 -17.43 -12.19
CA LYS A 172 21.55 -17.29 -13.22
C LYS A 172 21.67 -15.86 -13.80
N LEU A 173 21.37 -14.85 -13.00
CA LEU A 173 21.69 -13.48 -13.35
C LEU A 173 23.21 -13.27 -13.38
N ASN A 174 23.65 -12.24 -14.09
CA ASN A 174 25.02 -11.78 -13.97
C ASN A 174 25.22 -11.18 -12.57
N THR A 175 25.85 -11.95 -11.69
CA THR A 175 26.00 -11.60 -10.27
C THR A 175 26.86 -10.36 -10.04
N ASP A 176 27.84 -10.09 -10.89
CA ASP A 176 28.68 -8.90 -10.76
C ASP A 176 27.87 -7.63 -11.07
N LYS A 177 27.04 -7.66 -12.12
CA LYS A 177 26.13 -6.57 -12.46
C LYS A 177 25.08 -6.37 -11.36
N PHE A 178 24.44 -7.46 -10.95
CA PHE A 178 23.41 -7.43 -9.92
C PHE A 178 23.93 -6.87 -8.57
N ASN A 179 25.07 -7.40 -8.11
CA ASN A 179 25.67 -6.96 -6.85
C ASN A 179 26.09 -5.49 -6.92
N SER A 180 26.70 -5.05 -8.02
CA SER A 180 27.06 -3.64 -8.22
C SER A 180 25.85 -2.72 -8.22
N CYS A 181 24.76 -3.12 -8.86
CA CYS A 181 23.49 -2.41 -8.88
C CYS A 181 22.90 -2.28 -7.47
N LEU A 182 22.74 -3.39 -6.74
CA LEU A 182 22.15 -3.43 -5.40
C LEU A 182 23.00 -2.70 -4.36
N ASP A 183 24.32 -2.90 -4.39
CA ASP A 183 25.25 -2.29 -3.42
C ASP A 183 25.38 -0.77 -3.62
N SER A 184 25.25 -0.28 -4.86
CA SER A 184 25.26 1.15 -5.14
C SER A 184 23.93 1.86 -4.82
N GLY A 185 22.85 1.12 -4.63
CA GLY A 185 21.50 1.70 -4.45
C GLY A 185 20.99 2.36 -5.73
N LYS A 186 21.33 1.80 -6.92
CA LYS A 186 21.03 2.39 -8.22
C LYS A 186 19.56 2.76 -8.39
N TYR A 187 18.65 1.96 -7.87
CA TYR A 187 17.20 2.14 -7.98
C TYR A 187 16.53 2.74 -6.74
N ALA A 188 17.32 3.35 -5.83
CA ALA A 188 16.74 3.94 -4.62
C ALA A 188 15.76 5.10 -4.91
N ASP A 189 16.08 5.92 -5.94
CA ASP A 189 15.21 7.03 -6.36
C ASP A 189 13.96 6.51 -7.07
N GLU A 190 14.07 5.46 -7.89
CA GLU A 190 12.94 4.81 -8.56
C GLU A 190 11.93 4.27 -7.54
N VAL A 191 12.38 3.44 -6.61
CA VAL A 191 11.56 2.93 -5.50
C VAL A 191 10.90 4.06 -4.69
N SER A 192 11.60 5.20 -4.54
CA SER A 192 11.03 6.38 -3.85
C SER A 192 9.96 7.08 -4.68
N ASN A 193 10.09 7.12 -6.01
CA ASN A 193 9.09 7.67 -6.92
C ASN A 193 7.81 6.86 -6.86
N ASP A 194 7.91 5.54 -6.91
CA ASP A 194 6.80 4.61 -6.79
C ASP A 194 6.01 4.76 -5.49
N LEU A 195 6.73 4.84 -4.37
CA LEU A 195 6.12 5.09 -3.06
C LEU A 195 5.36 6.43 -3.05
N ASN A 196 5.91 7.47 -3.67
CA ASN A 196 5.23 8.76 -3.79
C ASN A 196 3.95 8.65 -4.64
N ASP A 197 4.00 7.91 -5.74
CA ASP A 197 2.86 7.71 -6.61
C ASP A 197 1.79 6.82 -5.97
N ALA A 198 2.18 5.76 -5.25
CA ALA A 198 1.27 5.00 -4.40
C ALA A 198 0.50 5.91 -3.44
N THR A 199 1.21 6.84 -2.78
CA THR A 199 0.61 7.78 -1.83
C THR A 199 -0.32 8.78 -2.55
N LYS A 200 0.08 9.33 -3.70
CA LYS A 200 -0.74 10.25 -4.50
C LYS A 200 -2.01 9.58 -5.02
N SER A 201 -1.92 8.30 -5.38
CA SER A 201 -3.06 7.50 -5.84
C SER A 201 -4.02 7.09 -4.73
N GLY A 202 -3.69 7.39 -3.46
CA GLY A 202 -4.50 7.10 -2.28
C GLY A 202 -4.11 5.86 -1.51
N GLY A 203 -3.01 5.20 -1.89
CA GLY A 203 -2.45 4.08 -1.15
C GLY A 203 -1.93 4.50 0.23
N SER A 204 -2.32 3.79 1.27
CA SER A 204 -1.90 4.02 2.66
C SER A 204 -1.24 2.80 3.31
N GLY A 205 -1.06 1.73 2.55
CA GLY A 205 -0.48 0.45 2.98
C GLY A 205 -0.47 -0.55 1.85
N THR A 206 0.12 -1.72 2.07
CA THR A 206 0.34 -2.73 1.04
C THR A 206 -0.35 -4.06 1.32
N PRO A 207 -0.76 -4.80 0.27
CA PRO A 207 -0.76 -4.37 -1.13
C PRO A 207 -1.87 -3.34 -1.39
N TYR A 208 -1.66 -2.44 -2.35
CA TYR A 208 -2.66 -1.52 -2.85
C TYR A 208 -2.74 -1.64 -4.36
N PHE A 209 -3.94 -1.63 -4.92
CA PHE A 209 -4.15 -1.86 -6.34
C PHE A 209 -5.00 -0.77 -6.95
N LEU A 210 -4.74 -0.49 -8.22
CA LEU A 210 -5.66 0.19 -9.12
C LEU A 210 -6.07 -0.79 -10.21
N VAL A 211 -7.35 -1.16 -10.25
CA VAL A 211 -7.92 -2.02 -11.30
C VAL A 211 -8.70 -1.10 -12.24
N GLY A 212 -8.03 -0.59 -13.29
CA GLY A 212 -8.58 0.52 -14.06
C GLY A 212 -8.84 1.74 -13.16
N GLU A 213 -10.10 2.08 -12.96
CA GLU A 213 -10.53 3.19 -12.09
C GLU A 213 -10.92 2.75 -10.67
N ILE A 214 -10.76 1.46 -10.32
CA ILE A 214 -11.21 0.89 -9.05
C ILE A 214 -10.01 0.69 -8.11
N PRO A 215 -9.89 1.44 -7.00
CA PRO A 215 -8.88 1.20 -6.00
C PRO A 215 -9.26 0.02 -5.09
N ILE A 216 -8.31 -0.87 -4.81
CA ILE A 216 -8.45 -1.99 -3.87
C ILE A 216 -7.33 -1.93 -2.85
N SER A 217 -7.66 -1.79 -1.56
CA SER A 217 -6.69 -1.73 -0.47
C SER A 217 -6.63 -3.06 0.28
N GLY A 218 -5.54 -3.81 0.09
CA GLY A 218 -5.31 -5.06 0.78
C GLY A 218 -5.41 -6.31 -0.10
N ALA A 219 -5.01 -7.44 0.44
CA ALA A 219 -4.98 -8.73 -0.26
C ALA A 219 -6.38 -9.36 -0.27
N TYR A 220 -7.24 -8.85 -1.14
CA TYR A 220 -8.57 -9.41 -1.36
C TYR A 220 -8.48 -10.76 -2.09
N PRO A 221 -9.47 -11.65 -1.90
CA PRO A 221 -9.56 -12.90 -2.66
C PRO A 221 -9.89 -12.62 -4.14
N PHE A 222 -9.64 -13.62 -4.99
CA PHE A 222 -9.97 -13.55 -6.40
C PHE A 222 -11.50 -13.50 -6.65
N ASP A 223 -12.24 -14.37 -5.98
CA ASP A 223 -13.72 -14.48 -6.09
C ASP A 223 -14.29 -14.87 -4.71
N ASP A 224 -14.99 -13.95 -4.05
CA ASP A 224 -15.69 -14.23 -2.79
C ASP A 224 -17.08 -13.60 -2.80
N PRO A 225 -18.15 -14.41 -2.94
CA PRO A 225 -19.52 -13.91 -3.04
C PRO A 225 -20.03 -13.15 -1.81
N ARG A 226 -19.28 -13.17 -0.71
CA ARG A 226 -19.63 -12.44 0.54
C ARG A 226 -19.14 -10.99 0.54
N LEU A 227 -18.25 -10.63 -0.39
CA LEU A 227 -17.70 -9.30 -0.50
C LEU A 227 -18.46 -8.49 -1.55
N GLU A 228 -18.57 -7.20 -1.38
CA GLU A 228 -19.12 -6.28 -2.38
C GLU A 228 -18.17 -6.16 -3.57
N ILE A 229 -16.86 -6.14 -3.31
CA ILE A 229 -15.81 -6.11 -4.32
C ILE A 229 -14.77 -7.20 -4.05
N ASP A 230 -14.32 -7.86 -5.11
CA ASP A 230 -13.17 -8.74 -5.19
C ASP A 230 -12.47 -8.50 -6.54
N PHE A 231 -11.33 -9.16 -6.78
CA PHE A 231 -10.59 -8.92 -8.02
C PHE A 231 -11.36 -9.29 -9.27
N LYS A 232 -12.12 -10.39 -9.25
CA LYS A 232 -12.90 -10.82 -10.41
C LYS A 232 -13.96 -9.79 -10.78
N ARG A 233 -14.76 -9.33 -9.80
CA ARG A 233 -15.78 -8.30 -10.05
C ARG A 233 -15.18 -6.97 -10.47
N ALA A 234 -14.09 -6.54 -9.83
CA ALA A 234 -13.40 -5.32 -10.23
C ALA A 234 -12.93 -5.40 -11.69
N ILE A 235 -12.27 -6.50 -12.08
CA ILE A 235 -11.80 -6.71 -13.45
C ILE A 235 -12.98 -6.79 -14.43
N GLU A 236 -13.99 -7.60 -14.15
CA GLU A 236 -15.12 -7.83 -15.07
C GLU A 236 -15.99 -6.58 -15.26
N SER A 237 -16.02 -5.67 -14.28
CA SER A 237 -16.74 -4.40 -14.41
C SER A 237 -16.03 -3.37 -15.27
N GLN A 238 -14.73 -3.56 -15.57
CA GLN A 238 -13.88 -2.63 -16.33
C GLN A 238 -13.55 -3.18 -17.76
N LEU A 239 -13.91 -4.43 -18.06
CA LEU A 239 -13.73 -5.06 -19.38
C LEU A 239 -14.99 -4.92 -20.25
#